data_6bce5fcb672656642839bbd140a2ece9
#
_entry.id   6bce5fcb672656642839bbd140a2ece9
#
_cell.length_a   1.000
_cell.length_b   1.000
_cell.length_c   1.000
_cell.angle_alpha   90.00
_cell.angle_beta   90.00
_cell.angle_gamma   90.00
#
_symmetry.space_group_name_H-M   'P 1'
#
loop_
_entity.id
_entity.type
_entity.pdbx_description
1 polymer ?
#
loop_
_entity_poly.entity_id
_entity_poly.type
_entity_poly.pdbx_seq_one_letter_code
_entity_poly.pdbx_strand_id
1 'polypeptide(L)'
;MAEEQNEDGVDGLTPPSNDDLVSEPGKREAKPGADESERLGAALKEVEDWRGKAYRSAADLDNFRKRAIRERDEARKFAIESVLKDLIPVADNLERALAHANGGGGALADGVSMIRKQFLSALERNGAKPFEPNGEPFDPQFHEAMQQVPRTDVEPGTCIEVFQKGWMLHERLVRPAMVVISSAVETADEPKQDESEHTG
;
A
#
# COMPACT_ATOMS: atom_id res chain seq x y z
N MET A 1 -46.00 7.34 -14.77
CA MET A 1 -45.37 8.16 -15.80
C MET A 1 -44.08 8.68 -15.18
N ALA A 2 -42.87 8.32 -15.56
CA ALA A 2 -42.30 7.53 -16.64
C ALA A 2 -41.07 6.82 -16.03
N GLU A 3 -40.93 5.55 -16.37
CA GLU A 3 -39.72 4.77 -16.17
C GLU A 3 -38.65 5.34 -17.12
N GLU A 4 -37.52 5.75 -16.59
CA GLU A 4 -36.29 5.90 -17.37
C GLU A 4 -35.32 4.80 -16.97
N GLN A 5 -35.33 3.77 -17.79
CA GLN A 5 -34.34 2.71 -17.83
C GLN A 5 -33.03 3.33 -18.33
N ASN A 6 -32.01 3.37 -17.48
CA ASN A 6 -30.65 3.68 -17.90
C ASN A 6 -29.92 2.35 -18.13
N GLU A 7 -30.03 1.85 -19.35
CA GLU A 7 -29.19 0.80 -19.89
C GLU A 7 -27.84 1.43 -20.27
N ASP A 8 -26.92 1.55 -19.33
CA ASP A 8 -25.52 1.84 -19.64
C ASP A 8 -24.87 0.56 -20.16
N GLY A 9 -24.67 0.58 -21.48
CA GLY A 9 -24.10 -0.48 -22.27
C GLY A 9 -22.72 -0.91 -21.80
N VAL A 10 -22.60 -2.16 -21.46
CA VAL A 10 -21.35 -2.92 -21.50
C VAL A 10 -21.08 -3.29 -22.97
N ASP A 11 -20.74 -2.25 -23.74
CA ASP A 11 -20.31 -2.41 -25.13
C ASP A 11 -18.78 -2.57 -25.14
N GLY A 12 -18.28 -3.71 -25.58
CA GLY A 12 -16.88 -3.84 -25.91
C GLY A 12 -16.19 -5.17 -25.63
N LEU A 13 -16.87 -6.21 -25.15
CA LEU A 13 -16.31 -7.57 -25.10
C LEU A 13 -17.05 -8.47 -26.11
N THR A 14 -16.90 -8.17 -27.39
CA THR A 14 -17.15 -9.19 -28.38
C THR A 14 -16.09 -10.29 -28.20
N PRO A 15 -16.48 -11.52 -27.89
CA PRO A 15 -15.54 -12.63 -27.93
C PRO A 15 -14.97 -12.69 -29.35
N PRO A 16 -13.67 -12.99 -29.50
CA PRO A 16 -13.09 -13.14 -30.84
C PRO A 16 -13.94 -14.13 -31.61
N SER A 17 -14.36 -13.73 -32.80
CA SER A 17 -15.16 -14.53 -33.69
C SER A 17 -14.49 -15.90 -33.86
N ASN A 18 -15.28 -16.96 -33.74
CA ASN A 18 -14.81 -18.34 -33.88
C ASN A 18 -14.24 -18.60 -35.32
N ASP A 19 -14.43 -17.65 -36.24
CA ASP A 19 -13.93 -17.73 -37.62
C ASP A 19 -12.42 -17.49 -37.72
N ASP A 20 -11.78 -16.84 -36.71
CA ASP A 20 -10.32 -16.63 -36.73
C ASP A 20 -9.54 -17.85 -36.20
N LEU A 21 -10.22 -18.84 -35.61
CA LEU A 21 -9.61 -20.05 -35.06
C LEU A 21 -9.70 -21.25 -36.00
N VAL A 22 -10.49 -21.17 -37.05
CA VAL A 22 -10.58 -22.21 -38.09
C VAL A 22 -9.85 -21.70 -39.33
N SER A 23 -8.54 -21.54 -39.23
CA SER A 23 -7.69 -21.71 -40.39
C SER A 23 -7.85 -23.17 -40.75
N GLU A 24 -8.67 -23.47 -41.77
CA GLU A 24 -8.70 -24.78 -42.36
C GLU A 24 -7.25 -25.25 -42.54
N PRO A 25 -6.91 -26.47 -42.11
CA PRO A 25 -5.62 -27.05 -42.43
C PRO A 25 -5.52 -27.05 -43.97
N GLY A 26 -4.75 -26.07 -44.48
CA GLY A 26 -4.55 -25.95 -45.92
C GLY A 26 -4.32 -27.37 -46.47
N LYS A 27 -5.12 -27.79 -47.46
CA LYS A 27 -4.92 -29.01 -48.21
C LYS A 27 -3.46 -29.00 -48.68
N ARG A 28 -2.57 -29.58 -47.88
CA ARG A 28 -1.24 -29.95 -48.33
C ARG A 28 -1.48 -31.07 -49.31
N GLU A 29 -1.41 -30.72 -50.59
CA GLU A 29 -1.36 -31.72 -51.64
C GLU A 29 -0.24 -32.68 -51.28
N ALA A 30 -0.62 -33.91 -50.90
CA ALA A 30 0.28 -34.96 -50.53
C ALA A 30 1.09 -35.30 -51.77
N LYS A 31 2.39 -35.00 -51.79
CA LYS A 31 3.30 -35.49 -52.80
C LYS A 31 3.16 -37.02 -52.80
N PRO A 32 2.85 -37.64 -53.99
CA PRO A 32 2.76 -39.08 -54.08
C PRO A 32 4.17 -39.67 -53.84
N GLY A 33 4.32 -40.36 -52.70
CA GLY A 33 5.59 -41.02 -52.33
C GLY A 33 6.15 -40.74 -50.94
N ALA A 34 5.50 -39.92 -50.11
CA ALA A 34 5.90 -39.78 -48.70
C ALA A 34 5.49 -41.04 -47.93
N ASP A 35 6.46 -41.74 -47.34
CA ASP A 35 6.22 -42.94 -46.56
C ASP A 35 5.22 -42.63 -45.41
N GLU A 36 4.28 -43.53 -45.22
CA GLU A 36 3.22 -43.40 -44.20
C GLU A 36 3.79 -43.24 -42.78
N SER A 37 4.98 -43.81 -42.56
CA SER A 37 5.76 -43.66 -41.30
C SER A 37 6.25 -42.20 -41.08
N GLU A 38 6.66 -41.49 -42.12
CA GLU A 38 7.06 -40.08 -42.02
C GLU A 38 5.89 -39.17 -41.70
N ARG A 39 4.72 -39.45 -42.30
CA ARG A 39 3.48 -38.72 -42.02
C ARG A 39 3.02 -38.94 -40.59
N LEU A 40 3.09 -40.15 -40.10
CA LEU A 40 2.74 -40.48 -38.72
C LEU A 40 3.69 -39.80 -37.75
N GLY A 41 5.01 -39.81 -38.03
CA GLY A 41 6.02 -39.13 -37.23
C GLY A 41 5.81 -37.60 -37.18
N ALA A 42 5.46 -36.97 -38.31
CA ALA A 42 5.15 -35.54 -38.35
C ALA A 42 3.88 -35.18 -37.56
N ALA A 43 2.81 -35.99 -37.68
CA ALA A 43 1.57 -35.81 -36.94
C ALA A 43 1.76 -35.99 -35.42
N LEU A 44 2.52 -36.99 -35.01
CA LEU A 44 2.85 -37.18 -33.58
C LEU A 44 3.62 -36.01 -33.00
N LYS A 45 4.57 -35.46 -33.73
CA LYS A 45 5.34 -34.28 -33.34
C LYS A 45 4.42 -33.02 -33.21
N GLU A 46 3.50 -32.87 -34.16
CA GLU A 46 2.54 -31.76 -34.10
C GLU A 46 1.61 -31.89 -32.89
N VAL A 47 1.11 -33.09 -32.61
CA VAL A 47 0.33 -33.35 -31.40
C VAL A 47 1.10 -33.04 -30.12
N GLU A 48 2.36 -33.41 -30.07
CA GLU A 48 3.23 -33.13 -28.91
C GLU A 48 3.47 -31.64 -28.72
N ASP A 49 3.69 -30.91 -29.81
CA ASP A 49 3.82 -29.45 -29.81
C ASP A 49 2.54 -28.76 -29.33
N TRP A 50 1.39 -29.17 -29.85
CA TRP A 50 0.08 -28.66 -29.41
C TRP A 50 -0.20 -29.00 -27.94
N ARG A 51 0.14 -30.22 -27.51
CA ARG A 51 0.02 -30.60 -26.11
C ARG A 51 0.90 -29.74 -25.23
N GLY A 52 2.14 -29.48 -25.62
CA GLY A 52 3.04 -28.58 -24.91
C GLY A 52 2.52 -27.14 -24.82
N LYS A 53 1.92 -26.62 -25.91
CA LYS A 53 1.26 -25.31 -25.91
C LYS A 53 0.05 -25.28 -24.98
N ALA A 54 -0.80 -26.30 -25.02
CA ALA A 54 -1.97 -26.42 -24.16
C ALA A 54 -1.59 -26.43 -22.67
N TYR A 55 -0.58 -27.24 -22.29
CA TYR A 55 -0.10 -27.25 -20.90
C TYR A 55 0.45 -25.89 -20.44
N ARG A 56 1.22 -25.22 -21.30
CA ARG A 56 1.72 -23.87 -20.98
C ARG A 56 0.58 -22.87 -20.81
N SER A 57 -0.36 -22.85 -21.74
CA SER A 57 -1.52 -21.94 -21.63
C SER A 57 -2.37 -22.23 -20.40
N ALA A 58 -2.54 -23.50 -20.01
CA ALA A 58 -3.24 -23.85 -18.78
C ALA A 58 -2.51 -23.37 -17.53
N ALA A 59 -1.17 -23.52 -17.49
CA ALA A 59 -0.36 -23.01 -16.39
C ALA A 59 -0.38 -21.47 -16.30
N ASP A 60 -0.31 -20.79 -17.45
CA ASP A 60 -0.39 -19.34 -17.52
C ASP A 60 -1.75 -18.82 -17.04
N LEU A 61 -2.84 -19.50 -17.43
CA LEU A 61 -4.18 -19.17 -16.97
C LEU A 61 -4.34 -19.35 -15.46
N ASP A 62 -3.78 -20.42 -14.88
CA ASP A 62 -3.82 -20.64 -13.43
C ASP A 62 -3.03 -19.56 -12.68
N ASN A 63 -1.84 -19.21 -13.17
CA ASN A 63 -1.04 -18.12 -12.63
C ASN A 63 -1.75 -16.77 -12.72
N PHE A 64 -2.38 -16.49 -13.86
CA PHE A 64 -3.18 -15.29 -14.06
C PHE A 64 -4.36 -15.23 -13.08
N ARG A 65 -5.12 -16.31 -12.93
CA ARG A 65 -6.23 -16.38 -11.96
C ARG A 65 -5.77 -16.12 -10.54
N LYS A 66 -4.68 -16.75 -10.12
CA LYS A 66 -4.10 -16.55 -8.77
C LYS A 66 -3.66 -15.10 -8.55
N ARG A 67 -3.07 -14.48 -9.57
CA ARG A 67 -2.66 -13.08 -9.51
C ARG A 67 -3.89 -12.15 -9.46
N ALA A 68 -4.87 -12.35 -10.33
CA ALA A 68 -6.07 -11.52 -10.37
C ALA A 68 -6.88 -11.57 -9.05
N ILE A 69 -6.94 -12.73 -8.39
CA ILE A 69 -7.58 -12.86 -7.09
C ILE A 69 -6.82 -12.02 -6.05
N ARG A 70 -5.49 -12.10 -6.00
CA ARG A 70 -4.67 -11.32 -5.06
C ARG A 70 -4.82 -9.82 -5.30
N GLU A 71 -4.69 -9.36 -6.55
CA GLU A 71 -4.86 -7.96 -6.92
C GLU A 71 -6.24 -7.43 -6.55
N ARG A 72 -7.29 -8.22 -6.78
CA ARG A 72 -8.66 -7.86 -6.37
C ARG A 72 -8.80 -7.74 -4.86
N ASP A 73 -8.23 -8.67 -4.10
CA ASP A 73 -8.33 -8.66 -2.65
C ASP A 73 -7.51 -7.52 -2.04
N GLU A 74 -6.34 -7.20 -2.60
CA GLU A 74 -5.55 -6.02 -2.27
C GLU A 74 -6.31 -4.72 -2.62
N ALA A 75 -6.88 -4.62 -3.81
CA ALA A 75 -7.69 -3.47 -4.20
C ALA A 75 -8.86 -3.23 -3.24
N ARG A 76 -9.51 -4.29 -2.75
CA ARG A 76 -10.59 -4.18 -1.74
C ARG A 76 -10.07 -3.72 -0.38
N LYS A 77 -8.93 -4.26 0.08
CA LYS A 77 -8.33 -3.88 1.36
C LYS A 77 -7.96 -2.38 1.40
N PHE A 78 -7.46 -1.85 0.30
CA PHE A 78 -6.93 -0.49 0.24
C PHE A 78 -7.83 0.51 -0.49
N ALA A 79 -9.05 0.09 -0.88
CA ALA A 79 -10.00 0.95 -1.58
C ALA A 79 -10.34 2.26 -0.85
N ILE A 80 -10.30 2.23 0.48
CA ILE A 80 -10.62 3.39 1.33
C ILE A 80 -9.42 4.29 1.63
N GLU A 81 -8.22 3.97 1.12
CA GLU A 81 -7.00 4.73 1.47
C GLU A 81 -7.11 6.22 1.12
N SER A 82 -7.66 6.56 -0.04
CA SER A 82 -7.84 7.94 -0.45
C SER A 82 -8.82 8.70 0.45
N VAL A 83 -9.96 8.08 0.75
CA VAL A 83 -10.96 8.66 1.67
C VAL A 83 -10.39 8.80 3.07
N LEU A 84 -9.57 7.85 3.51
CA LEU A 84 -8.93 7.89 4.80
C LEU A 84 -7.98 9.09 4.93
N LYS A 85 -7.20 9.41 3.88
CA LYS A 85 -6.34 10.59 3.83
C LYS A 85 -7.10 11.89 4.05
N ASP A 86 -8.34 11.97 3.57
CA ASP A 86 -9.20 13.14 3.75
C ASP A 86 -9.89 13.16 5.14
N LEU A 87 -10.11 12.00 5.74
CA LEU A 87 -10.76 11.87 7.05
C LEU A 87 -9.79 11.99 8.23
N ILE A 88 -8.53 11.65 8.09
CA ILE A 88 -7.51 11.76 9.13
C ILE A 88 -7.40 13.20 9.69
N PRO A 89 -7.39 14.28 8.88
CA PRO A 89 -7.39 15.63 9.40
C PRO A 89 -8.60 15.98 10.26
N VAL A 90 -9.74 15.32 10.04
CA VAL A 90 -10.93 15.50 10.90
C VAL A 90 -10.67 14.93 12.29
N ALA A 91 -10.03 13.75 12.39
CA ALA A 91 -9.62 13.18 13.68
C ALA A 91 -8.66 14.10 14.43
N ASP A 92 -7.65 14.66 13.72
CA ASP A 92 -6.70 15.61 14.31
C ASP A 92 -7.39 16.87 14.81
N ASN A 93 -8.35 17.41 14.05
CA ASN A 93 -9.12 18.59 14.44
C ASN A 93 -10.00 18.32 15.68
N LEU A 94 -10.57 17.12 15.80
CA LEU A 94 -11.31 16.74 17.00
C LEU A 94 -10.40 16.64 18.23
N GLU A 95 -9.18 16.11 18.08
CA GLU A 95 -8.20 16.07 19.17
C GLU A 95 -7.77 17.46 19.59
N ARG A 96 -7.47 18.33 18.63
CA ARG A 96 -7.08 19.72 18.88
C ARG A 96 -8.22 20.50 19.57
N ALA A 97 -9.47 20.30 19.13
CA ALA A 97 -10.62 20.93 19.77
C ALA A 97 -10.77 20.51 21.23
N LEU A 98 -10.58 19.21 21.53
CA LEU A 98 -10.61 18.70 22.90
C LEU A 98 -9.44 19.23 23.74
N ALA A 99 -8.24 19.31 23.21
CA ALA A 99 -7.09 19.87 23.90
C ALA A 99 -7.35 21.34 24.33
N HIS A 100 -7.97 22.13 23.46
CA HIS A 100 -8.36 23.52 23.79
C HIS A 100 -9.54 23.60 24.75
N ALA A 101 -10.46 22.62 24.74
CA ALA A 101 -11.62 22.58 25.61
C ALA A 101 -11.29 22.13 27.05
N ASN A 102 -10.15 21.49 27.30
CA ASN A 102 -9.75 21.00 28.61
C ASN A 102 -9.51 22.10 29.67
N GLY A 103 -9.55 23.38 29.27
CA GLY A 103 -9.54 24.52 30.18
C GLY A 103 -10.93 24.95 30.73
N GLY A 104 -12.02 24.35 30.27
CA GLY A 104 -13.39 24.71 30.64
C GLY A 104 -14.38 23.59 30.35
N GLY A 105 -14.06 22.35 30.78
CA GLY A 105 -14.85 21.14 30.54
C GLY A 105 -16.32 21.35 30.84
N GLY A 106 -17.15 21.30 29.79
CA GLY A 106 -18.60 21.38 29.85
C GLY A 106 -19.20 20.31 28.94
N ALA A 107 -20.51 20.18 28.97
CA ALA A 107 -21.30 19.21 28.19
C ALA A 107 -20.91 19.16 26.69
N LEU A 108 -20.39 20.26 26.13
CA LEU A 108 -19.89 20.30 24.76
C LEU A 108 -18.59 19.49 24.57
N ALA A 109 -17.65 19.60 25.50
CA ALA A 109 -16.39 18.83 25.44
C ALA A 109 -16.67 17.33 25.59
N ASP A 110 -17.59 16.95 26.45
CA ASP A 110 -18.04 15.56 26.60
C ASP A 110 -18.67 15.05 25.31
N GLY A 111 -19.54 15.86 24.68
CA GLY A 111 -20.15 15.53 23.38
C GLY A 111 -19.12 15.33 22.28
N VAL A 112 -18.14 16.23 22.15
CA VAL A 112 -17.04 16.10 21.15
C VAL A 112 -16.18 14.87 21.43
N SER A 113 -15.91 14.55 22.72
CA SER A 113 -15.16 13.34 23.10
C SER A 113 -15.88 12.06 22.69
N MET A 114 -17.21 12.02 22.85
CA MET A 114 -18.02 10.89 22.39
C MET A 114 -17.98 10.74 20.86
N ILE A 115 -18.13 11.85 20.14
CA ILE A 115 -18.04 11.85 18.66
C ILE A 115 -16.66 11.35 18.21
N ARG A 116 -15.59 11.84 18.82
CA ARG A 116 -14.23 11.39 18.53
C ARG A 116 -14.07 9.87 18.74
N LYS A 117 -14.52 9.35 19.87
CA LYS A 117 -14.48 7.90 20.16
C LYS A 117 -15.24 7.10 19.12
N GLN A 118 -16.42 7.54 18.76
CA GLN A 118 -17.25 6.86 17.74
C GLN A 118 -16.58 6.90 16.37
N PHE A 119 -15.98 8.04 16.01
CA PHE A 119 -15.26 8.21 14.74
C PHE A 119 -14.04 7.30 14.67
N LEU A 120 -13.17 7.29 15.70
CA LEU A 120 -12.00 6.41 15.76
C LEU A 120 -12.40 4.93 15.69
N SER A 121 -13.44 4.51 16.43
CA SER A 121 -13.95 3.14 16.37
C SER A 121 -14.46 2.78 14.98
N ALA A 122 -15.04 3.72 14.23
CA ALA A 122 -15.46 3.48 12.86
C ALA A 122 -14.24 3.28 11.93
N LEU A 123 -13.18 4.06 12.09
CA LEU A 123 -11.94 3.90 11.34
C LEU A 123 -11.25 2.57 11.64
N GLU A 124 -11.15 2.19 12.93
CA GLU A 124 -10.56 0.93 13.37
C GLU A 124 -11.27 -0.30 12.79
N ARG A 125 -12.61 -0.29 12.75
CA ARG A 125 -13.40 -1.37 12.12
C ARG A 125 -13.09 -1.53 10.63
N ASN A 126 -12.64 -0.47 9.98
CA ASN A 126 -12.20 -0.49 8.58
C ASN A 126 -10.69 -0.73 8.42
N GLY A 127 -10.00 -1.11 9.50
CA GLY A 127 -8.58 -1.45 9.48
C GLY A 127 -7.63 -0.27 9.60
N ALA A 128 -8.13 0.96 9.79
CA ALA A 128 -7.32 2.14 10.02
C ALA A 128 -7.00 2.31 11.50
N LYS A 129 -5.73 2.38 11.87
CA LYS A 129 -5.27 2.51 13.25
C LYS A 129 -4.29 3.67 13.40
N PRO A 130 -4.50 4.55 14.39
CA PRO A 130 -3.51 5.55 14.76
C PRO A 130 -2.36 4.90 15.52
N PHE A 131 -1.15 5.46 15.43
CA PHE A 131 -0.01 5.12 16.26
C PHE A 131 0.75 6.37 16.73
N GLU A 132 1.33 6.28 17.92
CA GLU A 132 2.09 7.34 18.58
C GLU A 132 3.43 6.77 19.05
N PRO A 133 4.54 7.04 18.38
CA PRO A 133 5.84 6.47 18.72
C PRO A 133 6.54 7.27 19.86
N ASN A 134 5.83 7.63 20.92
CA ASN A 134 6.39 8.39 22.02
C ASN A 134 7.33 7.51 22.87
N GLY A 135 8.59 7.90 22.98
CA GLY A 135 9.63 7.11 23.67
C GLY A 135 10.20 5.96 22.81
N GLU A 136 9.80 5.83 21.57
CA GLU A 136 10.33 4.81 20.64
C GLU A 136 11.50 5.37 19.82
N PRO A 137 12.41 4.50 19.32
CA PRO A 137 13.44 4.91 18.38
C PRO A 137 12.82 5.49 17.10
N PHE A 138 13.44 6.51 16.53
CA PHE A 138 13.01 7.10 15.28
C PHE A 138 13.23 6.13 14.11
N ASP A 139 12.16 5.85 13.36
CA ASP A 139 12.20 5.06 12.13
C ASP A 139 11.74 5.91 10.94
N PRO A 140 12.61 6.20 9.97
CA PRO A 140 12.25 7.00 8.79
C PRO A 140 11.14 6.39 7.92
N GLN A 141 10.84 5.11 8.07
CA GLN A 141 9.76 4.47 7.31
C GLN A 141 8.38 4.83 7.83
N PHE A 142 8.26 5.14 9.12
CA PHE A 142 6.99 5.39 9.80
C PHE A 142 6.88 6.79 10.39
N HIS A 143 8.01 7.48 10.59
CA HIS A 143 8.09 8.74 11.31
C HIS A 143 8.68 9.84 10.43
N GLU A 144 8.17 11.06 10.61
CA GLU A 144 8.70 12.29 10.01
C GLU A 144 9.19 13.21 11.11
N ALA A 145 10.50 13.45 11.16
CA ALA A 145 11.10 14.32 12.15
C ALA A 145 10.90 15.79 11.77
N MET A 146 10.15 16.53 12.59
CA MET A 146 9.91 17.96 12.42
C MET A 146 11.01 18.82 13.04
N GLN A 147 11.53 18.36 14.16
CA GLN A 147 12.54 19.06 14.95
C GLN A 147 13.42 18.10 15.70
N GLN A 148 14.69 18.53 15.94
CA GLN A 148 15.61 17.85 16.83
C GLN A 148 15.88 18.74 18.04
N VAL A 149 15.80 18.16 19.24
CA VAL A 149 16.03 18.87 20.50
C VAL A 149 17.11 18.17 21.29
N PRO A 150 18.18 18.85 21.71
CA PRO A 150 19.21 18.25 22.54
C PRO A 150 18.63 17.86 23.90
N ARG A 151 18.75 16.58 24.27
CA ARG A 151 18.26 16.02 25.52
C ARG A 151 19.32 15.07 26.11
N THR A 152 19.43 15.08 27.44
CA THR A 152 20.36 14.21 28.19
C THR A 152 19.66 13.06 28.92
N ASP A 153 18.34 13.15 29.03
CA ASP A 153 17.47 12.21 29.76
C ASP A 153 16.98 11.04 28.89
N VAL A 154 17.20 11.11 27.58
CA VAL A 154 16.82 10.06 26.61
C VAL A 154 17.94 9.85 25.60
N GLU A 155 18.01 8.65 25.02
CA GLU A 155 18.99 8.33 23.99
C GLU A 155 18.78 9.19 22.72
N PRO A 156 19.87 9.65 22.07
CA PRO A 156 19.76 10.35 20.79
C PRO A 156 19.02 9.52 19.74
N GLY A 157 18.14 10.18 18.98
CA GLY A 157 17.30 9.49 17.97
C GLY A 157 16.02 8.89 18.53
N THR A 158 15.63 9.23 19.77
CA THR A 158 14.35 8.82 20.36
C THR A 158 13.27 9.86 20.07
N CYS A 159 12.06 9.40 19.74
CA CYS A 159 10.87 10.25 19.58
C CYS A 159 10.42 10.76 20.97
N ILE A 160 10.56 12.06 21.23
CA ILE A 160 10.26 12.65 22.54
C ILE A 160 8.88 13.30 22.58
N GLU A 161 8.34 13.70 21.46
CA GLU A 161 7.03 14.32 21.36
C GLU A 161 6.40 13.98 19.99
N VAL A 162 5.10 13.76 19.99
CA VAL A 162 4.33 13.49 18.77
C VAL A 162 3.40 14.67 18.50
N PHE A 163 3.73 15.46 17.50
CA PHE A 163 2.87 16.56 17.05
C PHE A 163 1.62 16.07 16.35
N GLN A 164 1.77 15.01 15.60
CA GLN A 164 0.67 14.46 14.81
C GLN A 164 0.82 12.93 14.72
N LYS A 165 -0.24 12.23 15.08
CA LYS A 165 -0.26 10.76 15.07
C LYS A 165 -0.08 10.21 13.68
N GLY A 166 0.69 9.15 13.56
CA GLY A 166 0.76 8.36 12.35
C GLY A 166 -0.50 7.50 12.18
N TRP A 167 -0.75 7.07 10.93
CA TRP A 167 -1.89 6.22 10.61
C TRP A 167 -1.50 5.07 9.70
N MET A 168 -1.94 3.87 10.08
CA MET A 168 -1.80 2.65 9.30
C MET A 168 -3.17 2.20 8.79
N LEU A 169 -3.23 1.71 7.56
CA LEU A 169 -4.38 0.96 7.03
C LEU A 169 -3.96 -0.48 6.84
N HIS A 170 -4.41 -1.35 7.73
CA HIS A 170 -3.89 -2.72 7.84
C HIS A 170 -2.37 -2.70 8.06
N GLU A 171 -1.61 -3.22 7.10
CA GLU A 171 -0.14 -3.25 7.09
C GLU A 171 0.52 -2.08 6.31
N ARG A 172 -0.28 -1.16 5.75
CA ARG A 172 0.23 -0.07 4.90
C ARG A 172 0.22 1.26 5.63
N LEU A 173 1.32 2.00 5.53
CA LEU A 173 1.40 3.37 6.04
C LEU A 173 0.55 4.30 5.15
N VAL A 174 -0.38 5.03 5.78
CA VAL A 174 -1.22 6.07 5.14
C VAL A 174 -0.62 7.45 5.35
N ARG A 175 -0.15 7.71 6.60
CA ARG A 175 0.50 8.95 6.99
C ARG A 175 1.54 8.68 8.08
N PRO A 176 2.80 9.18 7.94
CA PRO A 176 3.80 9.07 8.99
C PRO A 176 3.37 9.87 10.24
N ALA A 177 3.91 9.49 11.39
CA ALA A 177 3.81 10.29 12.60
C ALA A 177 4.80 11.44 12.54
N MET A 178 4.33 12.68 12.78
CA MET A 178 5.18 13.85 12.87
C MET A 178 5.71 13.98 14.30
N VAL A 179 7.03 13.89 14.45
CA VAL A 179 7.66 13.76 15.77
C VAL A 179 8.78 14.76 15.98
N VAL A 180 9.06 15.07 17.24
CA VAL A 180 10.31 15.66 17.68
C VAL A 180 11.22 14.55 18.15
N ILE A 181 12.47 14.57 17.71
CA ILE A 181 13.48 13.59 18.11
C ILE A 181 14.54 14.20 19.03
N SER A 182 15.10 13.39 19.91
CA SER A 182 16.25 13.75 20.70
C SER A 182 17.52 13.83 19.85
N SER A 183 18.36 14.81 20.08
CA SER A 183 19.75 14.82 19.61
C SER A 183 20.72 14.72 20.76
N ALA A 184 21.94 14.31 20.45
CA ALA A 184 23.02 14.39 21.41
C ALA A 184 23.23 15.87 21.84
N VAL A 185 23.45 16.10 23.13
CA VAL A 185 23.91 17.40 23.58
C VAL A 185 25.38 17.47 23.22
N GLU A 186 25.73 18.32 22.25
CA GLU A 186 27.12 18.69 22.06
C GLU A 186 27.58 19.38 23.35
N THR A 187 28.34 18.68 24.18
CA THR A 187 29.12 19.33 25.22
C THR A 187 30.16 20.17 24.50
N ALA A 188 29.83 21.45 24.27
CA ALA A 188 30.80 22.43 23.87
C ALA A 188 31.81 22.49 25.00
N ASP A 189 33.05 22.22 24.62
CA ASP A 189 34.26 22.59 25.34
C ASP A 189 35.12 21.48 25.95
N GLU A 190 35.99 20.95 25.12
CA GLU A 190 37.37 20.90 25.57
C GLU A 190 38.12 22.07 24.89
N PRO A 191 38.63 23.07 25.65
CA PRO A 191 39.52 24.08 25.09
C PRO A 191 40.79 23.35 24.64
N LYS A 192 41.11 23.46 23.35
CA LYS A 192 42.43 23.07 22.83
C LYS A 192 43.48 23.79 23.66
N GLN A 193 44.22 23.04 24.45
CA GLN A 193 45.44 23.54 25.08
C GLN A 193 46.41 23.87 23.93
N ASP A 194 46.59 25.13 23.67
CA ASP A 194 47.71 25.66 22.91
C ASP A 194 48.98 25.28 23.65
N GLU A 195 49.62 24.20 23.28
CA GLU A 195 51.02 23.97 23.55
C GLU A 195 51.84 24.97 22.72
N SER A 196 51.96 26.19 23.24
CA SER A 196 52.99 27.09 22.81
C SER A 196 54.30 26.57 23.35
N GLU A 197 55.02 25.78 22.49
CA GLU A 197 56.43 25.48 22.66
C GLU A 197 57.20 26.78 22.85
N HIS A 198 57.74 26.93 24.05
CA HIS A 198 58.75 27.91 24.33
C HIS A 198 60.09 27.30 24.00
N THR A 199 60.62 27.63 22.82
CA THR A 199 62.01 27.35 22.45
C THR A 199 62.88 28.53 22.92
N GLY A 200 63.70 28.29 23.97
CA GLY A 200 64.82 29.09 24.34
C GLY A 200 66.11 28.65 23.66
#